data_246ee8b186c087cc2bedcdc86c6ff58a
#
_entry.id   246ee8b186c087cc2bedcdc86c6ff58a
#
_cell.length_a   1.000
_cell.length_b   1.000
_cell.length_c   1.000
_cell.angle_alpha   90.00
_cell.angle_beta   90.00
_cell.angle_gamma   90.00
#
_symmetry.space_group_name_H-M   'P 1'
#
loop_
_entity.id
_entity.type
_entity.pdbx_description
1 polymer ?
#
loop_
_entity_poly.entity_id
_entity_poly.type
_entity_poly.pdbx_seq_one_letter_code
_entity_poly.pdbx_strand_id
1 'polypeptide(L)'
;MMITRREFVGGMAAAGLASVTGAPAFAAERRKLPIAAVVTEYRNNAHADVIVGKVLEGWKQDGKAGPDLKLVSMYTDQVPKGDLSRDLAKKHGFPIVKTIEQAILQPAGDDRIEGVLSIGEHGNYPYVPKTRQHMYPRRRFFDAIVAAMQKSGRIVPIFSDKHLAWKFSDALHMVNTARKLKIPFMAGSSLPTCWRYPSLTLETGVEIEEAMGVGYGGRESYGFHALETLQCMIERRKGGEAGVAAVQAVSGDDLVKARDAGRWSQELLEAALASVPAKLRART
;
A
#
# COMPACT_ATOMS: atom_id res chain seq x y z
N MET A 1 14.40 10.13 -11.30
CA MET A 1 14.32 10.83 -10.02
C MET A 1 13.15 10.23 -9.27
N MET A 2 13.39 9.45 -8.25
CA MET A 2 12.33 8.92 -7.39
C MET A 2 11.84 10.08 -6.52
N ILE A 3 10.56 10.39 -6.58
CA ILE A 3 9.96 11.27 -5.57
C ILE A 3 9.89 10.44 -4.29
N THR A 4 10.64 10.83 -3.27
CA THR A 4 10.58 10.19 -1.96
C THR A 4 9.22 10.46 -1.31
N ARG A 5 8.77 9.61 -0.36
CA ARG A 5 7.56 9.87 0.45
C ARG A 5 7.52 11.30 1.00
N ARG A 6 8.68 11.89 1.23
CA ARG A 6 8.87 13.22 1.80
C ARG A 6 8.58 14.35 0.79
N GLU A 7 8.95 14.18 -0.47
CA GLU A 7 8.69 15.16 -1.53
C GLU A 7 7.21 15.20 -1.92
N PHE A 8 6.50 14.07 -1.81
CA PHE A 8 5.06 14.01 -2.03
C PHE A 8 4.27 14.73 -0.92
N VAL A 9 4.73 14.66 0.34
CA VAL A 9 4.10 15.34 1.47
C VAL A 9 4.54 16.82 1.58
N GLY A 10 5.77 17.14 1.18
CA GLY A 10 6.34 18.51 1.26
C GLY A 10 5.82 19.44 0.18
N GLY A 11 5.40 18.93 -0.98
CA GLY A 11 4.87 19.76 -2.08
C GLY A 11 3.49 20.38 -1.81
N MET A 12 2.83 20.03 -0.72
CA MET A 12 1.53 20.59 -0.34
C MET A 12 1.60 21.66 0.77
N ALA A 13 2.77 22.00 1.28
CA ALA A 13 2.93 22.87 2.45
C ALA A 13 3.49 24.28 2.16
N ALA A 14 3.70 24.67 0.90
CA ALA A 14 4.26 25.97 0.57
C ALA A 14 3.29 26.84 -0.24
N ALA A 15 2.21 27.31 0.40
CA ALA A 15 1.44 28.45 -0.10
C ALA A 15 0.87 29.25 1.07
N GLY A 16 1.58 30.34 1.41
CA GLY A 16 0.98 31.60 1.83
C GLY A 16 0.52 31.74 3.28
N LEU A 17 1.39 32.18 4.17
CA LEU A 17 1.00 33.03 5.31
C LEU A 17 0.70 34.45 4.79
N ALA A 18 -0.58 34.74 4.58
CA ALA A 18 -1.07 36.11 4.52
C ALA A 18 -2.15 36.24 5.60
N SER A 19 -1.83 36.99 6.66
CA SER A 19 -2.75 37.44 7.67
C SER A 19 -3.75 38.40 7.08
N VAL A 20 -5.04 38.03 6.99
CA VAL A 20 -6.15 38.95 6.73
C VAL A 20 -7.24 38.69 7.78
N THR A 21 -7.56 39.78 8.48
CA THR A 21 -8.64 39.92 9.45
C THR A 21 -10.01 39.59 8.86
N GLY A 22 -10.73 38.71 9.54
CA GLY A 22 -12.19 38.73 9.74
C GLY A 22 -13.09 38.72 8.51
N ALA A 23 -13.29 37.57 7.84
CA ALA A 23 -14.53 37.15 7.25
C ALA A 23 -14.66 35.62 7.46
N PRO A 24 -15.85 35.04 7.64
CA PRO A 24 -15.99 33.60 7.66
C PRO A 24 -15.57 33.09 6.27
N ALA A 25 -14.38 32.49 6.21
CA ALA A 25 -13.98 31.77 5.02
C ALA A 25 -15.00 30.66 4.83
N PHE A 26 -15.92 30.82 3.88
CA PHE A 26 -16.63 29.71 3.28
C PHE A 26 -15.52 28.76 2.81
N ALA A 27 -15.35 27.64 3.51
CA ALA A 27 -14.45 26.59 3.06
C ALA A 27 -14.96 26.19 1.66
N ALA A 28 -14.28 26.66 0.62
CA ALA A 28 -14.59 26.26 -0.74
C ALA A 28 -14.61 24.74 -0.75
N GLU A 29 -15.73 24.16 -1.16
CA GLU A 29 -15.89 22.70 -1.21
C GLU A 29 -14.75 22.14 -2.06
N ARG A 30 -13.85 21.40 -1.44
CA ARG A 30 -12.67 20.89 -2.14
C ARG A 30 -13.13 19.98 -3.26
N ARG A 31 -12.71 20.26 -4.49
CA ARG A 31 -13.01 19.43 -5.64
C ARG A 31 -12.52 18.01 -5.38
N LYS A 32 -13.44 17.04 -5.40
CA LYS A 32 -13.09 15.63 -5.34
C LYS A 32 -12.46 15.17 -6.65
N LEU A 33 -11.30 14.55 -6.58
CA LEU A 33 -10.59 14.04 -7.75
C LEU A 33 -11.21 12.72 -8.20
N PRO A 34 -11.62 12.57 -9.48
CA PRO A 34 -12.18 11.33 -10.00
C PRO A 34 -11.12 10.25 -10.13
N ILE A 35 -11.40 9.05 -9.60
CA ILE A 35 -10.50 7.91 -9.63
C ILE A 35 -11.18 6.65 -10.12
N ALA A 36 -10.40 5.73 -10.70
CA ALA A 36 -10.80 4.37 -10.99
C ALA A 36 -10.29 3.39 -9.92
N ALA A 37 -11.04 2.32 -9.67
CA ALA A 37 -10.57 1.20 -8.86
C ALA A 37 -10.48 -0.09 -9.69
N VAL A 38 -9.36 -0.80 -9.55
CA VAL A 38 -9.10 -2.11 -10.14
C VAL A 38 -8.84 -3.07 -8.99
N VAL A 39 -9.80 -3.95 -8.72
CA VAL A 39 -9.77 -4.80 -7.53
C VAL A 39 -9.89 -6.28 -7.87
N THR A 40 -9.31 -7.15 -7.06
CA THR A 40 -9.48 -8.60 -7.21
C THR A 40 -10.88 -9.03 -6.82
N GLU A 41 -11.32 -8.65 -5.63
CA GLU A 41 -12.67 -8.89 -5.09
C GLU A 41 -13.02 -7.79 -4.09
N TYR A 42 -14.31 -7.58 -3.87
CA TYR A 42 -14.80 -6.60 -2.90
C TYR A 42 -15.77 -7.24 -1.92
N ARG A 43 -15.31 -7.68 -0.76
CA ARG A 43 -16.15 -8.22 0.32
C ARG A 43 -15.78 -7.58 1.65
N ASN A 44 -16.64 -7.76 2.63
CA ASN A 44 -16.47 -7.14 3.95
C ASN A 44 -15.09 -7.43 4.54
N ASN A 45 -14.43 -6.39 5.04
CA ASN A 45 -13.08 -6.40 5.59
C ASN A 45 -11.96 -6.85 4.63
N ALA A 46 -12.24 -7.02 3.33
CA ALA A 46 -11.18 -7.17 2.33
C ALA A 46 -10.46 -5.84 2.10
N HIS A 47 -9.27 -5.87 1.49
CA HIS A 47 -8.50 -4.67 1.23
C HIS A 47 -9.24 -3.64 0.37
N ALA A 48 -10.02 -4.09 -0.60
CA ALA A 48 -10.89 -3.21 -1.38
C ALA A 48 -11.91 -2.48 -0.48
N ASP A 49 -12.54 -3.18 0.47
CA ASP A 49 -13.49 -2.57 1.40
C ASP A 49 -12.81 -1.54 2.32
N VAL A 50 -11.63 -1.88 2.84
CA VAL A 50 -10.89 -0.97 3.71
C VAL A 50 -10.40 0.28 2.96
N ILE A 51 -9.93 0.16 1.73
CA ILE A 51 -9.32 1.26 0.97
C ILE A 51 -10.38 2.04 0.19
N VAL A 52 -11.13 1.37 -0.69
CA VAL A 52 -12.18 2.02 -1.50
C VAL A 52 -13.35 2.47 -0.62
N GLY A 53 -13.65 1.72 0.44
CA GLY A 53 -14.68 2.10 1.41
C GLY A 53 -14.42 3.46 2.07
N LYS A 54 -13.15 3.88 2.23
CA LYS A 54 -12.84 5.24 2.73
C LYS A 54 -13.21 6.33 1.73
N VAL A 55 -13.11 6.05 0.44
CA VAL A 55 -13.54 6.97 -0.61
C VAL A 55 -15.08 7.06 -0.66
N LEU A 56 -15.77 5.93 -0.51
CA LEU A 56 -17.22 5.84 -0.61
C LEU A 56 -17.96 6.28 0.66
N GLU A 57 -17.48 5.85 1.82
CA GLU A 57 -18.19 5.94 3.10
C GLU A 57 -17.47 6.84 4.14
N GLY A 58 -16.31 7.39 3.78
CA GLY A 58 -15.52 8.20 4.68
C GLY A 58 -14.83 7.41 5.82
N TRP A 59 -14.34 8.14 6.81
CA TRP A 59 -13.67 7.59 7.99
C TRP A 59 -14.71 7.19 9.04
N LYS A 60 -15.36 6.04 8.86
CA LYS A 60 -16.44 5.58 9.75
C LYS A 60 -16.08 5.56 11.24
N GLN A 61 -14.82 5.30 11.56
CA GLN A 61 -14.35 5.23 12.95
C GLN A 61 -14.26 6.61 13.61
N ASP A 62 -13.91 7.64 12.84
CA ASP A 62 -13.68 8.99 13.32
C ASP A 62 -14.85 9.94 13.04
N GLY A 63 -15.87 9.49 12.31
CA GLY A 63 -16.97 10.33 11.84
C GLY A 63 -16.57 11.41 10.84
N LYS A 64 -15.33 11.38 10.32
CA LYS A 64 -14.79 12.36 9.39
C LYS A 64 -15.12 12.01 7.95
N ALA A 65 -15.18 13.05 7.11
CA ALA A 65 -15.25 12.86 5.66
C ALA A 65 -14.03 12.06 5.18
N GLY A 66 -14.23 11.23 4.15
CA GLY A 66 -13.14 10.51 3.50
C GLY A 66 -12.19 11.44 2.74
N PRO A 67 -11.22 10.88 2.00
CA PRO A 67 -10.32 11.67 1.17
C PRO A 67 -11.10 12.42 0.07
N ASP A 68 -10.54 13.53 -0.42
CA ASP A 68 -11.13 14.34 -1.49
C ASP A 68 -11.04 13.60 -2.84
N LEU A 69 -11.61 12.39 -2.89
CA LEU A 69 -11.65 11.48 -4.03
C LEU A 69 -13.10 11.11 -4.35
N LYS A 70 -13.38 10.87 -5.64
CA LYS A 70 -14.64 10.36 -6.14
C LYS A 70 -14.39 9.12 -6.99
N LEU A 71 -14.95 7.99 -6.60
CA LEU A 71 -14.90 6.78 -7.43
C LEU A 71 -15.85 6.94 -8.62
N VAL A 72 -15.31 6.87 -9.84
CA VAL A 72 -16.08 7.06 -11.08
C VAL A 72 -16.16 5.80 -11.94
N SER A 73 -15.39 4.77 -11.62
CA SER A 73 -15.46 3.45 -12.27
C SER A 73 -14.78 2.39 -11.42
N MET A 74 -15.21 1.14 -11.57
CA MET A 74 -14.58 -0.01 -10.91
C MET A 74 -14.54 -1.22 -11.84
N TYR A 75 -13.39 -1.90 -11.87
CA TYR A 75 -13.24 -3.25 -12.37
C TYR A 75 -13.07 -4.22 -11.20
N THR A 76 -13.82 -5.31 -11.20
CA THR A 76 -13.73 -6.39 -10.21
C THR A 76 -13.39 -7.69 -10.92
N ASP A 77 -12.25 -8.31 -10.59
CA ASP A 77 -11.76 -9.51 -11.27
C ASP A 77 -12.55 -10.77 -10.91
N GLN A 78 -12.96 -10.88 -9.65
CA GLN A 78 -13.78 -11.97 -9.12
C GLN A 78 -14.96 -11.44 -8.34
N VAL A 79 -16.05 -12.22 -8.35
CA VAL A 79 -17.31 -11.90 -7.67
C VAL A 79 -17.66 -13.06 -6.75
N PRO A 80 -17.09 -13.16 -5.55
CA PRO A 80 -17.36 -14.23 -4.62
C PRO A 80 -18.74 -14.09 -3.97
N LYS A 81 -19.18 -15.13 -3.28
CA LYS A 81 -20.32 -15.01 -2.37
C LYS A 81 -20.02 -13.96 -1.29
N GLY A 82 -20.91 -13.00 -1.14
CA GLY A 82 -20.73 -11.86 -0.23
C GLY A 82 -20.00 -10.68 -0.88
N ASP A 83 -19.92 -10.61 -2.22
CA ASP A 83 -19.48 -9.42 -2.94
C ASP A 83 -20.34 -8.20 -2.59
N LEU A 84 -19.70 -7.09 -2.26
CA LEU A 84 -20.35 -5.83 -1.92
C LEU A 84 -20.29 -4.81 -3.06
N SER A 85 -19.48 -5.07 -4.09
CA SER A 85 -19.17 -4.07 -5.11
C SER A 85 -20.41 -3.59 -5.87
N ARG A 86 -21.36 -4.50 -6.16
CA ARG A 86 -22.57 -4.21 -6.94
C ARG A 86 -23.55 -3.34 -6.17
N ASP A 87 -23.75 -3.63 -4.90
CA ASP A 87 -24.63 -2.84 -4.04
C ASP A 87 -24.04 -1.46 -3.77
N LEU A 88 -22.72 -1.38 -3.55
CA LEU A 88 -22.01 -0.11 -3.40
C LEU A 88 -22.03 0.72 -4.70
N ALA A 89 -21.89 0.07 -5.85
CA ALA A 89 -22.01 0.74 -7.15
C ALA A 89 -23.38 1.36 -7.33
N LYS A 90 -24.45 0.63 -7.00
CA LYS A 90 -25.82 1.14 -7.03
C LYS A 90 -26.04 2.27 -6.03
N LYS A 91 -25.54 2.12 -4.79
CA LYS A 91 -25.69 3.12 -3.73
C LYS A 91 -24.97 4.44 -4.04
N HIS A 92 -23.76 4.37 -4.60
CA HIS A 92 -22.89 5.53 -4.82
C HIS A 92 -22.84 6.01 -6.26
N GLY A 93 -23.56 5.36 -7.19
CA GLY A 93 -23.75 5.82 -8.55
C GLY A 93 -22.51 5.72 -9.46
N PHE A 94 -21.69 4.68 -9.32
CA PHE A 94 -20.57 4.43 -10.22
C PHE A 94 -20.74 3.11 -10.99
N PRO A 95 -20.25 3.00 -12.25
CA PRO A 95 -20.33 1.78 -13.03
C PRO A 95 -19.30 0.74 -12.59
N ILE A 96 -19.70 -0.54 -12.61
CA ILE A 96 -18.78 -1.68 -12.64
C ILE A 96 -18.64 -2.10 -14.10
N VAL A 97 -17.41 -2.11 -14.58
CA VAL A 97 -17.09 -2.38 -15.98
C VAL A 97 -16.46 -3.77 -16.17
N LYS A 98 -16.47 -4.25 -17.41
CA LYS A 98 -16.02 -5.62 -17.74
C LYS A 98 -14.52 -5.75 -17.91
N THR A 99 -13.80 -4.67 -18.16
CA THR A 99 -12.35 -4.69 -18.40
C THR A 99 -11.66 -3.54 -17.66
N ILE A 100 -10.37 -3.73 -17.36
CA ILE A 100 -9.54 -2.69 -16.77
C ILE A 100 -9.43 -1.49 -17.72
N GLU A 101 -9.34 -1.74 -19.02
CA GLU A 101 -9.32 -0.68 -20.02
C GLU A 101 -10.57 0.21 -19.92
N GLN A 102 -11.75 -0.40 -19.81
CA GLN A 102 -12.99 0.37 -19.63
C GLN A 102 -12.99 1.20 -18.34
N ALA A 103 -12.43 0.65 -17.25
CA ALA A 103 -12.34 1.41 -16.00
C ALA A 103 -11.50 2.68 -16.13
N ILE A 104 -10.47 2.66 -16.97
CA ILE A 104 -9.55 3.77 -17.20
C ILE A 104 -10.08 4.76 -18.26
N LEU A 105 -10.69 4.23 -19.34
CA LEU A 105 -11.04 5.02 -20.52
C LEU A 105 -12.51 5.46 -20.57
N GLN A 106 -13.38 4.78 -19.83
CA GLN A 106 -14.84 4.97 -19.89
C GLN A 106 -15.45 5.16 -18.49
N PRO A 107 -14.96 6.12 -17.70
CA PRO A 107 -15.60 6.44 -16.42
C PRO A 107 -17.01 7.02 -16.62
N ALA A 108 -17.78 7.10 -15.54
CA ALA A 108 -19.13 7.68 -15.58
C ALA A 108 -19.09 9.17 -15.92
N GLY A 109 -20.00 9.60 -16.79
CA GLY A 109 -20.14 11.00 -17.20
C GLY A 109 -18.93 11.53 -17.97
N ASP A 110 -18.69 12.84 -17.85
CA ASP A 110 -17.56 13.53 -18.49
C ASP A 110 -16.29 13.52 -17.64
N ASP A 111 -16.30 12.81 -16.51
CA ASP A 111 -15.16 12.73 -15.60
C ASP A 111 -14.00 11.96 -16.26
N ARG A 112 -12.85 12.61 -16.31
CA ARG A 112 -11.59 11.93 -16.66
C ARG A 112 -10.87 11.54 -15.37
N ILE A 113 -10.46 10.27 -15.25
CA ILE A 113 -9.77 9.82 -14.03
C ILE A 113 -8.48 10.61 -13.80
N GLU A 114 -8.21 10.90 -12.54
CA GLU A 114 -6.98 11.57 -12.08
C GLU A 114 -6.11 10.66 -11.21
N GLY A 115 -6.52 9.40 -11.03
CA GLY A 115 -5.75 8.39 -10.32
C GLY A 115 -6.37 7.01 -10.41
N VAL A 116 -5.59 5.99 -10.07
CA VAL A 116 -6.02 4.58 -10.05
C VAL A 116 -5.66 3.93 -8.73
N LEU A 117 -6.64 3.29 -8.09
CA LEU A 117 -6.42 2.35 -6.98
C LEU A 117 -6.33 0.93 -7.56
N SER A 118 -5.15 0.31 -7.48
CA SER A 118 -4.90 -1.07 -7.88
C SER A 118 -4.77 -1.94 -6.64
N ILE A 119 -5.81 -2.73 -6.34
CA ILE A 119 -5.92 -3.53 -5.12
C ILE A 119 -5.95 -5.01 -5.50
N GLY A 120 -4.76 -5.58 -5.67
CA GLY A 120 -4.55 -6.97 -6.07
C GLY A 120 -4.38 -7.91 -4.87
N GLU A 121 -5.29 -7.86 -3.91
CA GLU A 121 -5.24 -8.65 -2.67
C GLU A 121 -6.55 -9.37 -2.44
N HIS A 122 -6.48 -10.57 -1.87
CA HIS A 122 -7.60 -11.51 -1.74
C HIS A 122 -8.06 -12.12 -3.07
N GLY A 123 -9.01 -13.02 -3.00
CA GLY A 123 -9.52 -13.78 -4.14
C GLY A 123 -8.94 -15.19 -4.28
N ASN A 124 -9.55 -15.97 -5.14
CA ASN A 124 -9.16 -17.35 -5.41
C ASN A 124 -8.12 -17.38 -6.55
N TYR A 125 -6.86 -17.27 -6.18
CA TYR A 125 -5.71 -17.37 -7.09
C TYR A 125 -4.81 -18.52 -6.68
N PRO A 126 -4.04 -19.11 -7.61
CA PRO A 126 -3.17 -20.23 -7.30
C PRO A 126 -1.99 -19.82 -6.41
N TYR A 127 -1.37 -20.82 -5.78
CA TYR A 127 -0.11 -20.69 -5.06
C TYR A 127 1.03 -21.33 -5.86
N VAL A 128 2.22 -20.74 -5.74
CA VAL A 128 3.43 -21.41 -6.21
C VAL A 128 3.63 -22.69 -5.37
N PRO A 129 3.69 -23.89 -5.97
CA PRO A 129 3.69 -25.14 -5.19
C PRO A 129 4.82 -25.24 -4.18
N LYS A 130 6.03 -24.83 -4.56
CA LYS A 130 7.24 -24.97 -3.73
C LYS A 130 7.34 -23.88 -2.65
N THR A 131 7.10 -22.61 -3.02
CA THR A 131 7.32 -21.47 -2.13
C THR A 131 6.06 -20.98 -1.43
N ARG A 132 4.89 -21.47 -1.86
CA ARG A 132 3.57 -21.10 -1.34
C ARG A 132 3.24 -19.61 -1.50
N GLN A 133 3.96 -18.90 -2.38
CA GLN A 133 3.62 -17.54 -2.74
C GLN A 133 2.26 -17.48 -3.45
N HIS A 134 1.40 -16.58 -3.04
CA HIS A 134 0.08 -16.39 -3.64
C HIS A 134 0.22 -15.59 -4.95
N MET A 135 -0.21 -16.17 -6.05
CA MET A 135 -0.01 -15.62 -7.39
C MET A 135 -1.07 -14.55 -7.73
N TYR A 136 -1.21 -13.54 -6.88
CA TYR A 136 -2.11 -12.44 -7.12
C TYR A 136 -1.81 -11.71 -8.45
N PRO A 137 -2.82 -11.18 -9.15
CA PRO A 137 -2.70 -10.66 -10.52
C PRO A 137 -2.14 -9.24 -10.61
N ARG A 138 -1.33 -8.77 -9.64
CA ARG A 138 -0.86 -7.38 -9.54
C ARG A 138 -0.12 -6.92 -10.78
N ARG A 139 0.76 -7.78 -11.34
CA ARG A 139 1.47 -7.49 -12.58
C ARG A 139 0.48 -7.33 -13.75
N ARG A 140 -0.46 -8.24 -13.92
CA ARG A 140 -1.49 -8.17 -14.96
C ARG A 140 -2.33 -6.89 -14.84
N PHE A 141 -2.72 -6.51 -13.63
CA PHE A 141 -3.46 -5.28 -13.39
C PHE A 141 -2.63 -4.06 -13.80
N PHE A 142 -1.39 -4.00 -13.34
CA PHE A 142 -0.48 -2.90 -13.69
C PHE A 142 -0.30 -2.76 -15.20
N ASP A 143 0.01 -3.85 -15.89
CA ASP A 143 0.22 -3.82 -17.35
C ASP A 143 -1.04 -3.36 -18.10
N ALA A 144 -2.23 -3.82 -17.69
CA ALA A 144 -3.49 -3.40 -18.30
C ALA A 144 -3.81 -1.91 -18.03
N ILE A 145 -3.55 -1.43 -16.81
CA ILE A 145 -3.70 -0.01 -16.46
C ILE A 145 -2.76 0.84 -17.31
N VAL A 146 -1.48 0.47 -17.40
CA VAL A 146 -0.48 1.19 -18.19
C VAL A 146 -0.83 1.20 -19.68
N ALA A 147 -1.26 0.06 -20.24
CA ALA A 147 -1.69 -0.01 -21.63
C ALA A 147 -2.87 0.94 -21.93
N ALA A 148 -3.87 0.99 -21.03
CA ALA A 148 -4.99 1.91 -21.16
C ALA A 148 -4.55 3.39 -21.05
N MET A 149 -3.64 3.71 -20.14
CA MET A 149 -3.05 5.06 -20.04
C MET A 149 -2.31 5.47 -21.31
N GLN A 150 -1.50 4.57 -21.87
CA GLN A 150 -0.78 4.83 -23.11
C GLN A 150 -1.75 5.04 -24.30
N LYS A 151 -2.83 4.25 -24.35
CA LYS A 151 -3.88 4.40 -25.36
C LYS A 151 -4.60 5.76 -25.28
N SER A 152 -4.81 6.26 -24.06
CA SER A 152 -5.41 7.58 -23.83
C SER A 152 -4.44 8.75 -24.04
N GLY A 153 -3.14 8.48 -24.14
CA GLY A 153 -2.09 9.52 -24.11
C GLY A 153 -1.94 10.23 -22.76
N ARG A 154 -2.56 9.71 -21.70
CA ARG A 154 -2.61 10.38 -20.40
C ARG A 154 -2.10 9.49 -19.27
N ILE A 155 -1.09 9.95 -18.57
CA ILE A 155 -0.52 9.30 -17.39
C ILE A 155 -1.13 9.90 -16.13
N VAL A 156 -1.62 9.03 -15.22
CA VAL A 156 -2.14 9.42 -13.90
C VAL A 156 -1.46 8.61 -12.80
N PRO A 157 -1.48 9.08 -11.53
CA PRO A 157 -0.93 8.33 -10.41
C PRO A 157 -1.58 6.96 -10.23
N ILE A 158 -0.78 5.96 -9.85
CA ILE A 158 -1.24 4.62 -9.45
C ILE A 158 -0.86 4.39 -7.99
N PHE A 159 -1.84 4.06 -7.17
CA PHE A 159 -1.64 3.44 -5.87
C PHE A 159 -1.79 1.92 -6.02
N SER A 160 -0.75 1.17 -5.68
CA SER A 160 -0.77 -0.30 -5.63
C SER A 160 -0.75 -0.74 -4.17
N ASP A 161 -1.79 -1.44 -3.76
CA ASP A 161 -1.88 -1.96 -2.40
C ASP A 161 -0.86 -3.07 -2.17
N LYS A 162 -0.16 -3.03 -1.03
CA LYS A 162 0.89 -3.96 -0.59
C LYS A 162 2.12 -3.99 -1.50
N HIS A 163 2.76 -5.17 -1.57
CA HIS A 163 3.91 -5.41 -2.42
C HIS A 163 3.54 -5.45 -3.91
N LEU A 164 4.52 -5.22 -4.76
CA LEU A 164 4.28 -5.06 -6.20
C LEU A 164 3.89 -6.37 -6.89
N ALA A 165 4.59 -7.46 -6.60
CA ALA A 165 4.32 -8.75 -7.22
C ALA A 165 4.89 -9.90 -6.38
N TRP A 166 4.40 -11.11 -6.62
CA TRP A 166 4.93 -12.34 -6.02
C TRP A 166 6.26 -12.80 -6.64
N LYS A 167 6.60 -12.27 -7.80
CA LYS A 167 7.87 -12.50 -8.51
C LYS A 167 8.69 -11.23 -8.51
N PHE A 168 9.97 -11.32 -8.11
CA PHE A 168 10.88 -10.17 -8.11
C PHE A 168 11.05 -9.54 -9.51
N SER A 169 11.16 -10.37 -10.55
CA SER A 169 11.26 -9.88 -11.93
C SER A 169 10.04 -9.06 -12.37
N ASP A 170 8.85 -9.43 -11.91
CA ASP A 170 7.62 -8.69 -12.18
C ASP A 170 7.58 -7.37 -11.41
N ALA A 171 8.00 -7.37 -10.14
CA ALA A 171 8.14 -6.16 -9.35
C ALA A 171 9.12 -5.17 -9.99
N LEU A 172 10.28 -5.67 -10.43
CA LEU A 172 11.30 -4.87 -11.13
C LEU A 172 10.77 -4.29 -12.45
N HIS A 173 10.02 -5.08 -13.23
CA HIS A 173 9.36 -4.58 -14.44
C HIS A 173 8.38 -3.45 -14.13
N MET A 174 7.53 -3.60 -13.10
CA MET A 174 6.56 -2.57 -12.71
C MET A 174 7.26 -1.26 -12.34
N VAL A 175 8.32 -1.33 -11.53
CA VAL A 175 9.11 -0.15 -11.13
C VAL A 175 9.79 0.49 -12.34
N ASN A 176 10.45 -0.29 -13.19
CA ASN A 176 11.16 0.23 -14.36
C ASN A 176 10.19 0.85 -15.37
N THR A 177 9.02 0.24 -15.57
CA THR A 177 7.98 0.78 -16.46
C THR A 177 7.41 2.09 -15.90
N ALA A 178 7.11 2.14 -14.60
CA ALA A 178 6.64 3.35 -13.96
C ALA A 178 7.67 4.50 -14.07
N ARG A 179 8.96 4.21 -13.86
CA ARG A 179 10.05 5.19 -14.05
C ARG A 179 10.16 5.67 -15.49
N LYS A 180 10.18 4.73 -16.45
CA LYS A 180 10.28 5.04 -17.88
C LYS A 180 9.16 5.94 -18.37
N LEU A 181 7.94 5.67 -17.94
CA LEU A 181 6.74 6.42 -18.32
C LEU A 181 6.44 7.59 -17.39
N LYS A 182 7.26 7.82 -16.37
CA LYS A 182 7.08 8.88 -15.37
C LYS A 182 5.73 8.79 -14.65
N ILE A 183 5.26 7.57 -14.39
CA ILE A 183 4.02 7.34 -13.63
C ILE A 183 4.31 7.61 -12.16
N PRO A 184 3.60 8.52 -11.49
CA PRO A 184 3.63 8.63 -10.03
C PRO A 184 3.11 7.31 -9.44
N PHE A 185 4.00 6.51 -8.85
CA PHE A 185 3.70 5.14 -8.44
C PHE A 185 3.98 4.96 -6.97
N MET A 186 2.93 4.68 -6.21
CA MET A 186 3.00 4.38 -4.77
C MET A 186 2.62 2.93 -4.53
N ALA A 187 3.45 2.21 -3.80
CA ALA A 187 3.17 0.87 -3.31
C ALA A 187 3.75 0.71 -1.90
N GLY A 188 3.20 -0.18 -1.11
CA GLY A 188 3.72 -0.48 0.21
C GLY A 188 2.66 -0.92 1.20
N SER A 189 3.10 -1.25 2.41
CA SER A 189 2.25 -1.58 3.54
C SER A 189 1.65 -0.34 4.20
N SER A 190 0.46 -0.48 4.76
CA SER A 190 -0.15 0.53 5.62
C SER A 190 0.48 0.58 7.03
N LEU A 191 1.15 -0.48 7.49
CA LEU A 191 1.71 -0.55 8.84
C LEU A 191 2.70 0.58 9.17
N PRO A 192 3.59 1.01 8.27
CA PRO A 192 4.45 2.17 8.53
C PRO A 192 3.71 3.46 8.88
N THR A 193 2.44 3.59 8.49
CA THR A 193 1.61 4.77 8.77
C THR A 193 0.68 4.58 9.96
N CYS A 194 0.66 3.40 10.58
CA CYS A 194 -0.12 3.11 11.79
C CYS A 194 0.49 3.78 13.02
N TRP A 195 -0.33 3.94 14.04
CA TRP A 195 0.13 4.40 15.34
C TRP A 195 1.10 3.40 15.96
N ARG A 196 2.15 3.91 16.59
CA ARG A 196 3.17 3.12 17.28
C ARG A 196 2.92 3.14 18.79
N TYR A 197 3.16 2.00 19.40
CA TYR A 197 3.13 1.92 20.86
C TYR A 197 4.37 1.17 21.35
N PRO A 198 5.21 1.84 22.18
CA PRO A 198 5.18 3.26 22.51
C PRO A 198 5.35 4.15 21.27
N SER A 199 4.89 5.40 21.35
CA SER A 199 5.08 6.38 20.27
C SER A 199 6.56 6.73 20.17
N LEU A 200 7.24 6.10 19.20
CA LEU A 200 8.66 6.29 18.95
C LEU A 200 8.87 6.80 17.52
N THR A 201 9.63 7.88 17.40
CA THR A 201 10.12 8.41 16.14
C THR A 201 11.62 8.62 16.26
N LEU A 202 12.39 7.94 15.42
CA LEU A 202 13.83 8.15 15.36
C LEU A 202 14.13 9.49 14.68
N GLU A 203 15.16 10.18 15.14
CA GLU A 203 15.68 11.37 14.46
C GLU A 203 16.26 10.99 13.09
N THR A 204 16.14 11.91 12.12
CA THR A 204 16.74 11.72 10.81
C THR A 204 18.25 11.87 10.92
N GLY A 205 18.99 10.90 10.41
CA GLY A 205 20.46 10.90 10.47
C GLY A 205 21.02 10.19 11.70
N VAL A 206 20.17 9.53 12.49
CA VAL A 206 20.63 8.69 13.62
C VAL A 206 21.56 7.58 13.14
N GLU A 207 22.60 7.29 13.89
CA GLU A 207 23.47 6.15 13.63
C GLU A 207 22.79 4.86 14.10
N ILE A 208 22.64 3.90 13.19
CA ILE A 208 22.06 2.58 13.44
C ILE A 208 23.05 1.55 12.94
N GLU A 209 23.58 0.73 13.85
CA GLU A 209 24.50 -0.36 13.52
C GLU A 209 23.72 -1.63 13.17
N GLU A 210 22.71 -1.94 13.95
CA GLU A 210 21.88 -3.13 13.80
C GLU A 210 20.41 -2.83 14.15
N ALA A 211 19.49 -3.55 13.55
CA ALA A 211 18.06 -3.44 13.85
C ALA A 211 17.37 -4.79 13.71
N MET A 212 16.39 -5.03 14.58
CA MET A 212 15.59 -6.24 14.55
C MET A 212 14.11 -5.92 14.56
N GLY A 213 13.35 -6.59 13.69
CA GLY A 213 11.89 -6.58 13.68
C GLY A 213 11.33 -7.96 13.96
N VAL A 214 10.42 -8.07 14.90
CA VAL A 214 9.69 -9.31 15.20
C VAL A 214 8.26 -9.17 14.71
N GLY A 215 7.87 -10.03 13.79
CA GLY A 215 6.52 -10.11 13.23
C GLY A 215 5.86 -11.43 13.60
N TYR A 216 4.53 -11.49 13.48
CA TYR A 216 3.74 -12.70 13.69
C TYR A 216 3.01 -13.10 12.40
N GLY A 217 2.49 -14.34 12.37
CA GLY A 217 1.74 -14.87 11.24
C GLY A 217 2.60 -15.48 10.13
N GLY A 218 1.94 -15.86 9.05
CA GLY A 218 2.60 -16.52 7.92
C GLY A 218 3.55 -15.58 7.17
N ARG A 219 4.69 -16.09 6.77
CA ARG A 219 5.70 -15.33 6.02
C ARG A 219 5.12 -14.67 4.75
N GLU A 220 4.29 -15.38 4.02
CA GLU A 220 3.67 -14.86 2.79
C GLU A 220 2.65 -13.74 3.07
N SER A 221 1.90 -13.83 4.14
CA SER A 221 0.84 -12.86 4.45
C SER A 221 1.32 -11.68 5.29
N TYR A 222 2.24 -11.90 6.23
CA TYR A 222 2.67 -10.88 7.20
C TYR A 222 4.14 -10.50 7.11
N GLY A 223 4.99 -11.31 6.48
CA GLY A 223 6.41 -11.03 6.35
C GLY A 223 6.70 -9.70 5.65
N PHE A 224 5.94 -9.38 4.60
CA PHE A 224 6.04 -8.08 3.94
C PHE A 224 5.75 -6.90 4.90
N HIS A 225 4.74 -7.02 5.72
CA HIS A 225 4.39 -5.99 6.69
C HIS A 225 5.49 -5.81 7.76
N ALA A 226 6.07 -6.91 8.24
CA ALA A 226 7.20 -6.86 9.19
C ALA A 226 8.42 -6.16 8.58
N LEU A 227 8.77 -6.50 7.33
CA LEU A 227 9.86 -5.86 6.60
C LEU A 227 9.60 -4.38 6.36
N GLU A 228 8.41 -3.98 5.93
CA GLU A 228 8.04 -2.57 5.71
C GLU A 228 8.06 -1.77 7.02
N THR A 229 7.65 -2.39 8.13
CA THR A 229 7.71 -1.75 9.45
C THR A 229 9.15 -1.52 9.89
N LEU A 230 10.02 -2.53 9.74
CA LEU A 230 11.45 -2.39 10.01
C LEU A 230 12.08 -1.34 9.11
N GLN A 231 11.84 -1.43 7.79
CA GLN A 231 12.38 -0.52 6.79
C GLN A 231 12.05 0.94 7.09
N CYS A 232 10.80 1.25 7.45
CA CYS A 232 10.40 2.63 7.71
C CYS A 232 11.10 3.24 8.95
N MET A 233 11.59 2.41 9.88
CA MET A 233 12.39 2.87 11.01
C MET A 233 13.85 3.08 10.61
N ILE A 234 14.44 2.13 9.90
CA ILE A 234 15.87 2.16 9.56
C ILE A 234 16.20 3.14 8.41
N GLU A 235 15.23 3.51 7.59
CA GLU A 235 15.38 4.57 6.57
C GLU A 235 15.76 5.94 7.17
N ARG A 236 15.55 6.13 8.47
CA ARG A 236 15.91 7.37 9.17
C ARG A 236 17.40 7.44 9.56
N ARG A 237 18.16 6.36 9.32
CA ARG A 237 19.59 6.30 9.62
C ARG A 237 20.40 7.32 8.81
N LYS A 238 21.61 7.59 9.27
CA LYS A 238 22.62 8.36 8.53
C LYS A 238 22.85 7.77 7.13
N GLY A 239 22.75 8.61 6.11
CA GLY A 239 22.81 8.16 4.72
C GLY A 239 21.46 7.71 4.12
N GLY A 240 20.42 7.50 4.93
CA GLY A 240 19.09 7.14 4.45
C GLY A 240 19.00 5.74 3.82
N GLU A 241 18.17 5.61 2.78
CA GLU A 241 18.01 4.35 2.05
C GLU A 241 19.19 4.10 1.10
N ALA A 242 19.85 2.97 1.27
CA ALA A 242 21.02 2.57 0.46
C ALA A 242 20.79 1.27 -0.35
N GLY A 243 19.58 0.69 -0.26
CA GLY A 243 19.24 -0.58 -0.87
C GLY A 243 19.59 -1.79 0.00
N VAL A 244 19.32 -2.98 -0.52
CA VAL A 244 19.56 -4.27 0.15
C VAL A 244 20.69 -4.99 -0.56
N ALA A 245 21.79 -5.26 0.17
CA ALA A 245 22.95 -5.95 -0.38
C ALA A 245 22.76 -7.47 -0.44
N ALA A 246 22.10 -8.06 0.57
CA ALA A 246 21.84 -9.50 0.62
C ALA A 246 20.62 -9.82 1.47
N VAL A 247 19.97 -10.94 1.16
CA VAL A 247 18.86 -11.50 1.94
C VAL A 247 19.10 -12.98 2.14
N GLN A 248 18.93 -13.44 3.37
CA GLN A 248 18.95 -14.87 3.71
C GLN A 248 17.69 -15.21 4.51
N ALA A 249 17.03 -16.29 4.14
CA ALA A 249 15.92 -16.86 4.90
C ALA A 249 16.37 -18.20 5.51
N VAL A 250 16.15 -18.36 6.80
CA VAL A 250 16.38 -19.60 7.54
C VAL A 250 15.11 -20.04 8.26
N SER A 251 14.96 -21.34 8.50
CA SER A 251 13.79 -21.89 9.19
C SER A 251 14.11 -23.25 9.82
N GLY A 252 13.29 -23.70 10.77
CA GLY A 252 13.49 -24.98 11.45
C GLY A 252 14.83 -25.05 12.17
N ASP A 253 15.53 -26.18 12.05
CA ASP A 253 16.83 -26.44 12.71
C ASP A 253 17.93 -25.47 12.28
N ASP A 254 17.82 -24.89 11.09
CA ASP A 254 18.80 -23.90 10.62
C ASP A 254 18.73 -22.58 11.39
N LEU A 255 17.62 -22.29 12.07
CA LEU A 255 17.53 -21.15 13.00
C LEU A 255 18.49 -21.30 14.17
N VAL A 256 18.55 -22.50 14.75
CA VAL A 256 19.49 -22.79 15.88
C VAL A 256 20.92 -22.60 15.42
N LYS A 257 21.29 -23.18 14.27
CA LYS A 257 22.63 -23.02 13.69
C LYS A 257 22.98 -21.56 13.41
N ALA A 258 22.03 -20.79 12.86
CA ALA A 258 22.22 -19.37 12.55
C ALA A 258 22.42 -18.55 13.84
N ARG A 259 21.63 -18.82 14.89
CA ARG A 259 21.80 -18.22 16.22
C ARG A 259 23.18 -18.51 16.79
N ASP A 260 23.56 -19.79 16.82
CA ASP A 260 24.83 -20.24 17.41
C ASP A 260 26.05 -19.71 16.62
N ALA A 261 25.85 -19.41 15.33
CA ALA A 261 26.83 -18.73 14.49
C ALA A 261 26.79 -17.18 14.60
N GLY A 262 26.01 -16.61 15.52
CA GLY A 262 25.95 -15.17 15.75
C GLY A 262 25.39 -14.36 14.55
N ARG A 263 24.45 -14.93 13.78
CA ARG A 263 23.91 -14.29 12.58
C ARG A 263 23.00 -13.12 12.88
N TRP A 264 22.62 -12.93 14.12
CA TRP A 264 21.87 -11.76 14.65
C TRP A 264 22.24 -11.53 16.11
N SER A 265 21.96 -10.34 16.62
CA SER A 265 22.12 -10.00 18.03
C SER A 265 21.07 -10.72 18.88
N GLN A 266 21.53 -11.59 19.78
CA GLN A 266 20.66 -12.23 20.75
C GLN A 266 20.07 -11.22 21.75
N GLU A 267 20.82 -10.20 22.11
CA GLU A 267 20.38 -9.12 22.98
C GLU A 267 19.21 -8.33 22.36
N LEU A 268 19.30 -7.97 21.07
CA LEU A 268 18.20 -7.33 20.35
C LEU A 268 16.96 -8.22 20.26
N LEU A 269 17.12 -9.52 20.05
CA LEU A 269 16.01 -10.47 20.04
C LEU A 269 15.31 -10.52 21.39
N GLU A 270 16.06 -10.61 22.48
CA GLU A 270 15.52 -10.64 23.85
C GLU A 270 14.81 -9.33 24.20
N ALA A 271 15.38 -8.19 23.84
CA ALA A 271 14.75 -6.88 24.02
C ALA A 271 13.43 -6.77 23.22
N ALA A 272 13.43 -7.23 21.96
CA ALA A 272 12.22 -7.23 21.13
C ALA A 272 11.13 -8.14 21.72
N LEU A 273 11.48 -9.35 22.15
CA LEU A 273 10.55 -10.28 22.80
C LEU A 273 10.06 -9.75 24.15
N ALA A 274 10.89 -9.06 24.92
CA ALA A 274 10.50 -8.44 26.19
C ALA A 274 9.45 -7.34 26.02
N SER A 275 9.42 -6.68 24.87
CA SER A 275 8.40 -5.66 24.54
C SER A 275 7.00 -6.26 24.27
N VAL A 276 6.93 -7.56 23.94
CA VAL A 276 5.63 -8.23 23.69
C VAL A 276 4.90 -8.47 25.01
N PRO A 277 3.60 -8.09 25.12
CA PRO A 277 2.82 -8.34 26.33
C PRO A 277 2.85 -9.81 26.76
N ALA A 278 3.03 -10.07 28.07
CA ALA A 278 3.23 -11.41 28.62
C ALA A 278 2.19 -12.45 28.17
N LYS A 279 0.90 -12.03 28.07
CA LYS A 279 -0.19 -12.89 27.59
C LYS A 279 -0.07 -13.34 26.14
N LEU A 280 0.76 -12.68 25.33
CA LEU A 280 1.01 -13.03 23.93
C LEU A 280 2.30 -13.84 23.79
N ARG A 281 3.28 -13.70 24.70
CA ARG A 281 4.54 -14.45 24.71
C ARG A 281 4.35 -15.96 24.91
N ALA A 282 3.29 -16.36 25.63
CA ALA A 282 2.99 -17.77 25.90
C ALA A 282 2.48 -18.54 24.66
N ARG A 283 2.33 -17.87 23.50
CA ARG A 283 1.86 -18.46 22.23
C ARG A 283 2.94 -18.50 21.14
N THR A 284 4.14 -18.01 21.45
CA THR A 284 5.34 -18.07 20.60
C THR A 284 6.29 -19.13 21.09
#